data_562820416de622f2468576447836c879
#
_entry.id   562820416de622f2468576447836c879
#
_cell.length_a   1.000
_cell.length_b   1.000
_cell.length_c   1.000
_cell.angle_alpha   90.00
_cell.angle_beta   90.00
_cell.angle_gamma   90.00
#
_symmetry.space_group_name_H-M   'P 1'
#
loop_
_entity.id
_entity.type
_entity.pdbx_description
1 polymer ?
#
loop_
_entity_poly.entity_id
_entity_poly.type
_entity_poly.pdbx_seq_one_letter_code
_entity_poly.pdbx_strand_id
1 'polypeptide(L)'
;MFDDFLYNFYRSVKLDKNLYKDKKIFENLSLFFAGLVIIISGFAGLYAQNTFIESLEATYGINNISTASFFTVVFSSILGWIFWTALIYIVGAKLFSEVNTKANFKNILIAVGYGHAPAIFRFLAVLPELIIPIVIITQIWILLSIAIGIKETLNFRSNFKSIGVVGIVFFIMFLAFVFIMSKFKLIPVS
;
A
#
# COMPACT_ATOMS: atom_id res chain seq x y z
N MET A 1 19.47 -2.20 -15.12
CA MET A 1 18.48 -1.18 -14.67
C MET A 1 17.06 -1.71 -14.61
N PHE A 2 16.43 -2.09 -15.73
CA PHE A 2 15.08 -2.66 -15.72
C PHE A 2 15.05 -4.05 -15.07
N ASP A 3 16.06 -4.86 -15.28
CA ASP A 3 16.23 -6.17 -14.64
C ASP A 3 16.34 -6.04 -13.12
N ASP A 4 17.04 -5.02 -12.63
CA ASP A 4 17.13 -4.74 -11.18
C ASP A 4 15.78 -4.35 -10.61
N PHE A 5 14.97 -3.58 -11.35
CA PHE A 5 13.61 -3.24 -10.96
C PHE A 5 12.75 -4.49 -10.84
N LEU A 6 12.71 -5.34 -11.87
CA LEU A 6 11.92 -6.58 -11.87
C LEU A 6 12.38 -7.53 -10.77
N TYR A 7 13.69 -7.63 -10.55
CA TYR A 7 14.25 -8.44 -9.48
C TYR A 7 13.84 -7.93 -8.09
N ASN A 8 13.92 -6.62 -7.84
CA ASN A 8 13.51 -6.02 -6.58
C ASN A 8 12.00 -6.10 -6.36
N PHE A 9 11.20 -5.91 -7.42
CA PHE A 9 9.76 -6.10 -7.40
C PHE A 9 9.41 -7.53 -6.98
N TYR A 10 9.99 -8.53 -7.61
CA TYR A 10 9.80 -9.94 -7.28
C TYR A 10 10.21 -10.29 -5.84
N ARG A 11 11.34 -9.75 -5.38
CA ARG A 11 11.79 -9.93 -3.98
C ARG A 11 10.79 -9.34 -2.98
N SER A 12 10.21 -8.19 -3.30
CA SER A 12 9.19 -7.57 -2.46
C SER A 12 7.92 -8.41 -2.39
N VAL A 13 7.46 -8.94 -3.52
CA VAL A 13 6.34 -9.89 -3.57
C VAL A 13 6.63 -11.13 -2.70
N LYS A 14 7.85 -11.66 -2.72
CA LYS A 14 8.27 -12.81 -1.91
C LYS A 14 8.52 -12.50 -0.42
N LEU A 15 8.30 -11.28 0.03
CA LEU A 15 8.58 -10.84 1.40
C LEU A 15 10.06 -11.05 1.80
N ASP A 16 10.99 -10.87 0.84
CA ASP A 16 12.42 -11.05 1.10
C ASP A 16 12.98 -9.89 1.92
N LYS A 17 13.23 -10.15 3.21
CA LYS A 17 13.84 -9.17 4.13
C LYS A 17 15.21 -8.65 3.67
N ASN A 18 15.98 -9.46 2.90
CA ASN A 18 17.30 -9.06 2.45
C ASN A 18 17.24 -7.99 1.36
N LEU A 19 16.08 -7.78 0.72
CA LEU A 19 15.85 -6.67 -0.20
C LEU A 19 16.23 -5.32 0.43
N TYR A 20 15.75 -5.09 1.66
CA TYR A 20 15.91 -3.80 2.36
C TYR A 20 17.23 -3.71 3.16
N LYS A 21 18.04 -4.78 3.20
CA LYS A 21 19.42 -4.76 3.73
C LYS A 21 20.42 -4.32 2.68
N ASP A 22 20.10 -4.48 1.40
CA ASP A 22 20.93 -4.04 0.29
C ASP A 22 20.85 -2.52 0.16
N LYS A 23 21.98 -1.83 0.34
CA LYS A 23 22.05 -0.38 0.23
C LYS A 23 21.64 0.14 -1.14
N LYS A 24 21.82 -0.66 -2.20
CA LYS A 24 21.45 -0.30 -3.58
C LYS A 24 19.96 -0.02 -3.74
N ILE A 25 19.09 -0.65 -2.92
CA ILE A 25 17.64 -0.37 -2.95
C ILE A 25 17.31 1.09 -2.58
N PHE A 26 18.20 1.81 -1.91
CA PHE A 26 17.97 3.18 -1.45
C PHE A 26 18.63 4.24 -2.36
N GLU A 27 19.11 3.87 -3.53
CA GLU A 27 19.60 4.80 -4.54
C GLU A 27 18.45 5.63 -5.16
N ASN A 28 18.79 6.72 -5.85
CA ASN A 28 17.78 7.64 -6.39
C ASN A 28 16.84 6.99 -7.40
N LEU A 29 17.37 6.09 -8.24
CA LEU A 29 16.59 5.38 -9.24
C LEU A 29 15.53 4.46 -8.60
N SER A 30 15.80 3.90 -7.43
CA SER A 30 14.85 3.06 -6.71
C SER A 30 13.64 3.83 -6.20
N LEU A 31 13.77 5.14 -5.94
CA LEU A 31 12.63 5.99 -5.61
C LEU A 31 11.66 6.11 -6.80
N PHE A 32 12.19 6.30 -8.00
CA PHE A 32 11.38 6.32 -9.21
C PHE A 32 10.65 4.98 -9.42
N PHE A 33 11.36 3.86 -9.27
CA PHE A 33 10.76 2.53 -9.41
C PHE A 33 9.72 2.23 -8.30
N ALA A 34 9.95 2.67 -7.07
CA ALA A 34 8.96 2.58 -6.00
C ALA A 34 7.68 3.34 -6.36
N GLY A 35 7.80 4.53 -6.97
CA GLY A 35 6.68 5.29 -7.52
C GLY A 35 5.94 4.55 -8.63
N LEU A 36 6.65 3.86 -9.54
CA LEU A 36 6.03 3.02 -10.56
C LEU A 36 5.23 1.86 -9.95
N VAL A 37 5.76 1.21 -8.91
CA VAL A 37 5.02 0.17 -8.18
C VAL A 37 3.72 0.73 -7.60
N ILE A 38 3.74 1.92 -7.03
CA ILE A 38 2.56 2.59 -6.48
C ILE A 38 1.51 2.86 -7.56
N ILE A 39 1.93 3.36 -8.72
CA ILE A 39 1.02 3.63 -9.84
C ILE A 39 0.40 2.32 -10.35
N ILE A 40 1.20 1.28 -10.58
CA ILE A 40 0.71 -0.05 -10.99
C ILE A 40 -0.28 -0.60 -9.96
N SER A 41 0.03 -0.46 -8.67
CA SER A 41 -0.85 -0.88 -7.57
C SER A 41 -2.18 -0.12 -7.56
N GLY A 42 -2.14 1.18 -7.86
CA GLY A 42 -3.34 2.02 -8.00
C GLY A 42 -4.25 1.53 -9.13
N PHE A 43 -3.67 1.21 -10.30
CA PHE A 43 -4.44 0.66 -11.42
C PHE A 43 -4.98 -0.73 -11.14
N ALA A 44 -4.22 -1.60 -10.46
CA ALA A 44 -4.71 -2.91 -10.05
C ALA A 44 -5.88 -2.78 -9.06
N GLY A 45 -5.83 -1.80 -8.16
CA GLY A 45 -6.92 -1.45 -7.25
C GLY A 45 -8.16 -0.95 -7.99
N LEU A 46 -7.99 -0.02 -8.95
CA LEU A 46 -9.09 0.49 -9.78
C LEU A 46 -9.74 -0.63 -10.59
N TYR A 47 -8.94 -1.53 -11.18
CA TYR A 47 -9.45 -2.67 -11.92
C TYR A 47 -10.36 -3.53 -11.06
N ALA A 48 -9.90 -3.94 -9.88
CA ALA A 48 -10.71 -4.74 -8.95
C ALA A 48 -11.97 -3.99 -8.48
N GLN A 49 -11.86 -2.66 -8.25
CA GLN A 49 -13.02 -1.83 -7.90
C GLN A 49 -14.05 -1.78 -9.02
N ASN A 50 -13.64 -1.58 -10.27
CA ASN A 50 -14.55 -1.53 -11.40
C ASN A 50 -15.28 -2.86 -11.60
N THR A 51 -14.56 -3.98 -11.55
CA THR A 51 -15.17 -5.32 -11.63
C THR A 51 -16.19 -5.53 -10.50
N PHE A 52 -15.91 -5.04 -9.29
CA PHE A 52 -16.85 -5.10 -8.17
C PHE A 52 -18.10 -4.26 -8.43
N ILE A 53 -17.94 -3.01 -8.90
CA ILE A 53 -19.04 -2.11 -9.25
C ILE A 53 -19.93 -2.75 -10.33
N GLU A 54 -19.34 -3.23 -11.42
CA GLU A 54 -20.06 -3.91 -12.50
C GLU A 54 -20.87 -5.10 -11.97
N SER A 55 -20.33 -5.85 -11.03
CA SER A 55 -21.04 -6.98 -10.41
C SER A 55 -22.24 -6.53 -9.56
N LEU A 56 -22.13 -5.40 -8.86
CA LEU A 56 -23.23 -4.82 -8.10
C LEU A 56 -24.32 -4.24 -9.01
N GLU A 57 -23.94 -3.60 -10.10
CA GLU A 57 -24.87 -3.07 -11.11
C GLU A 57 -25.68 -4.21 -11.74
N ALA A 58 -25.01 -5.31 -12.12
CA ALA A 58 -25.63 -6.49 -12.69
C ALA A 58 -26.58 -7.19 -11.71
N THR A 59 -26.26 -7.21 -10.41
CA THR A 59 -27.01 -7.96 -9.40
C THR A 59 -28.18 -7.16 -8.82
N TYR A 60 -27.96 -5.86 -8.57
CA TYR A 60 -28.88 -5.00 -7.82
C TYR A 60 -29.49 -3.86 -8.65
N GLY A 61 -29.11 -3.70 -9.92
CA GLY A 61 -29.58 -2.63 -10.78
C GLY A 61 -29.13 -1.23 -10.33
N ILE A 62 -28.02 -1.13 -9.59
CA ILE A 62 -27.47 0.14 -9.10
C ILE A 62 -26.71 0.78 -10.27
N ASN A 63 -27.32 1.80 -10.88
CA ASN A 63 -26.73 2.53 -12.00
C ASN A 63 -26.02 3.82 -11.53
N ASN A 64 -25.03 4.27 -12.32
CA ASN A 64 -24.34 5.57 -12.16
C ASN A 64 -23.27 5.61 -11.03
N ILE A 65 -22.59 4.54 -10.73
CA ILE A 65 -21.37 4.62 -9.90
C ILE A 65 -20.23 5.13 -10.80
N SER A 66 -19.79 6.35 -10.56
CA SER A 66 -18.69 6.95 -11.34
C SER A 66 -17.37 6.27 -11.03
N THR A 67 -16.65 5.84 -12.08
CA THR A 67 -15.30 5.31 -11.96
C THR A 67 -14.25 6.43 -11.96
N ALA A 68 -13.14 6.21 -11.26
CA ALA A 68 -12.06 7.19 -11.20
C ALA A 68 -11.36 7.34 -12.56
N SER A 69 -11.03 8.58 -12.94
CA SER A 69 -10.24 8.82 -14.15
C SER A 69 -8.77 8.38 -13.96
N PHE A 70 -8.06 8.16 -15.07
CA PHE A 70 -6.63 7.87 -15.07
C PHE A 70 -5.82 8.85 -14.20
N PHE A 71 -6.03 10.14 -14.40
CA PHE A 71 -5.32 11.18 -13.62
C PHE A 71 -5.66 11.13 -12.14
N THR A 72 -6.92 10.88 -11.79
CA THR A 72 -7.34 10.71 -10.40
C THR A 72 -6.61 9.55 -9.74
N VAL A 73 -6.48 8.40 -10.42
CA VAL A 73 -5.78 7.22 -9.88
C VAL A 73 -4.29 7.52 -9.66
N VAL A 74 -3.60 8.07 -10.65
CA VAL A 74 -2.19 8.41 -10.54
C VAL A 74 -1.94 9.39 -9.40
N PHE A 75 -2.70 10.48 -9.37
CA PHE A 75 -2.53 11.54 -8.38
C PHE A 75 -2.84 11.06 -6.97
N SER A 76 -3.97 10.38 -6.77
CA SER A 76 -4.37 9.86 -5.46
C SER A 76 -3.41 8.77 -4.95
N SER A 77 -2.89 7.91 -5.84
CA SER A 77 -1.93 6.88 -5.46
C SER A 77 -0.61 7.49 -4.97
N ILE A 78 -0.09 8.50 -5.65
CA ILE A 78 1.15 9.19 -5.26
C ILE A 78 0.94 9.94 -3.94
N LEU A 79 -0.13 10.74 -3.83
CA LEU A 79 -0.44 11.48 -2.60
C LEU A 79 -0.68 10.52 -1.42
N GLY A 80 -1.44 9.47 -1.64
CA GLY A 80 -1.69 8.43 -0.64
C GLY A 80 -0.41 7.77 -0.16
N TRP A 81 0.51 7.44 -1.08
CA TRP A 81 1.83 6.88 -0.76
C TRP A 81 2.66 7.81 0.13
N ILE A 82 2.75 9.09 -0.24
CA ILE A 82 3.50 10.09 0.54
C ILE A 82 2.87 10.25 1.93
N PHE A 83 1.54 10.37 1.99
CA PHE A 83 0.81 10.54 3.25
C PHE A 83 0.94 9.31 4.16
N TRP A 84 0.77 8.11 3.62
CA TRP A 84 0.98 6.86 4.34
C TRP A 84 2.40 6.75 4.91
N THR A 85 3.39 7.10 4.08
CA THR A 85 4.80 7.10 4.50
C THR A 85 5.06 8.11 5.60
N ALA A 86 4.46 9.31 5.54
CA ALA A 86 4.59 10.33 6.57
C ALA A 86 4.02 9.85 7.91
N LEU A 87 2.88 9.19 7.91
CA LEU A 87 2.31 8.58 9.12
C LEU A 87 3.21 7.49 9.69
N ILE A 88 3.74 6.58 8.83
CA ILE A 88 4.69 5.54 9.27
C ILE A 88 5.95 6.19 9.85
N TYR A 89 6.46 7.26 9.24
CA TYR A 89 7.62 7.99 9.76
C TYR A 89 7.34 8.58 11.16
N ILE A 90 6.18 9.23 11.33
CA ILE A 90 5.80 9.83 12.61
C ILE A 90 5.62 8.73 13.66
N VAL A 91 4.85 7.71 13.38
CA VAL A 91 4.55 6.64 14.34
C VAL A 91 5.81 5.81 14.61
N GLY A 92 6.51 5.34 13.58
CA GLY A 92 7.64 4.43 13.74
C GLY A 92 8.93 5.10 14.21
N ALA A 93 9.26 6.27 13.64
CA ALA A 93 10.54 6.94 13.90
C ALA A 93 10.48 7.95 15.03
N LYS A 94 9.31 8.48 15.39
CA LYS A 94 9.15 9.47 16.45
C LYS A 94 8.48 8.90 17.71
N LEU A 95 7.35 8.19 17.56
CA LEU A 95 6.59 7.70 18.71
C LEU A 95 7.14 6.35 19.23
N PHE A 96 7.51 5.44 18.33
CA PHE A 96 7.99 4.10 18.68
C PHE A 96 9.47 3.88 18.34
N SER A 97 10.29 4.95 18.39
CA SER A 97 11.72 4.84 18.13
C SER A 97 12.42 3.89 19.13
N GLU A 98 13.53 3.31 18.71
CA GLU A 98 14.48 2.56 19.55
C GLU A 98 15.82 3.27 19.54
N VAL A 99 16.71 2.93 20.47
CA VAL A 99 18.05 3.53 20.60
C VAL A 99 18.83 3.49 19.27
N ASN A 100 18.61 2.44 18.47
CA ASN A 100 19.31 2.23 17.20
C ASN A 100 18.45 2.61 15.99
N THR A 101 17.29 3.25 16.16
CA THR A 101 16.42 3.65 15.06
C THR A 101 17.12 4.67 14.17
N LYS A 102 17.31 4.30 12.90
CA LYS A 102 17.81 5.19 11.87
C LYS A 102 16.64 5.58 10.98
N ALA A 103 16.20 6.82 11.05
CA ALA A 103 15.06 7.29 10.28
C ALA A 103 15.51 8.17 9.12
N ASN A 104 15.36 7.67 7.90
CA ASN A 104 15.48 8.45 6.68
C ASN A 104 14.15 8.34 5.92
N PHE A 105 13.45 9.47 5.75
CA PHE A 105 12.13 9.52 5.11
C PHE A 105 12.15 8.92 3.70
N LYS A 106 13.19 9.22 2.89
CA LYS A 106 13.35 8.66 1.55
C LYS A 106 13.41 7.13 1.56
N ASN A 107 14.15 6.55 2.52
CA ASN A 107 14.29 5.11 2.62
C ASN A 107 12.96 4.44 3.00
N ILE A 108 12.19 5.07 3.91
CA ILE A 108 10.85 4.61 4.27
C ILE A 108 9.91 4.72 3.06
N LEU A 109 9.98 5.82 2.31
CA LEU A 109 9.18 6.03 1.12
C LEU A 109 9.44 4.93 0.08
N ILE A 110 10.70 4.57 -0.17
CA ILE A 110 11.07 3.46 -1.05
C ILE A 110 10.55 2.13 -0.52
N ALA A 111 10.72 1.85 0.78
CA ALA A 111 10.27 0.60 1.39
C ALA A 111 8.74 0.44 1.32
N VAL A 112 7.99 1.51 1.59
CA VAL A 112 6.52 1.54 1.46
C VAL A 112 6.11 1.34 -0.01
N GLY A 113 6.79 2.00 -0.95
CA GLY A 113 6.49 1.87 -2.38
C GLY A 113 6.64 0.44 -2.87
N TYR A 114 7.81 -0.18 -2.67
CA TYR A 114 8.01 -1.59 -3.02
C TYR A 114 7.09 -2.52 -2.24
N GLY A 115 6.74 -2.19 -0.99
CA GLY A 115 5.80 -2.95 -0.17
C GLY A 115 4.40 -3.10 -0.80
N HIS A 116 4.05 -2.25 -1.77
CA HIS A 116 2.79 -2.36 -2.52
C HIS A 116 2.86 -3.34 -3.71
N ALA A 117 4.02 -3.93 -4.01
CA ALA A 117 4.17 -4.86 -5.14
C ALA A 117 3.13 -6.01 -5.16
N PRO A 118 2.70 -6.62 -4.03
CA PRO A 118 1.67 -7.65 -4.06
C PRO A 118 0.31 -7.18 -4.60
N ALA A 119 0.03 -5.88 -4.65
CA ALA A 119 -1.22 -5.37 -5.21
C ALA A 119 -1.43 -5.74 -6.68
N ILE A 120 -0.38 -6.09 -7.43
CA ILE A 120 -0.50 -6.55 -8.83
C ILE A 120 -1.44 -7.74 -8.98
N PHE A 121 -1.53 -8.59 -7.95
CA PHE A 121 -2.44 -9.73 -7.97
C PHE A 121 -3.93 -9.36 -7.96
N ARG A 122 -4.27 -8.08 -7.72
CA ARG A 122 -5.65 -7.59 -7.87
C ARG A 122 -6.13 -7.62 -9.32
N PHE A 123 -5.24 -7.68 -10.30
CA PHE A 123 -5.63 -7.96 -11.69
C PHE A 123 -6.22 -9.35 -11.90
N LEU A 124 -6.06 -10.28 -10.94
CA LEU A 124 -6.72 -11.60 -10.96
C LEU A 124 -8.19 -11.53 -10.51
N ALA A 125 -8.67 -10.38 -10.05
CA ALA A 125 -10.07 -10.16 -9.66
C ALA A 125 -10.99 -10.05 -10.89
N VAL A 126 -10.94 -11.03 -11.79
CA VAL A 126 -11.74 -11.11 -13.03
C VAL A 126 -13.14 -11.65 -12.74
N LEU A 127 -13.24 -12.57 -11.78
CA LEU A 127 -14.51 -13.19 -11.38
C LEU A 127 -15.08 -12.45 -10.17
N PRO A 128 -16.37 -12.04 -10.22
CA PRO A 128 -17.00 -11.28 -9.13
C PRO A 128 -16.87 -11.94 -7.75
N GLU A 129 -17.00 -13.28 -7.69
CA GLU A 129 -16.93 -14.05 -6.45
C GLU A 129 -15.53 -14.02 -5.81
N LEU A 130 -14.48 -13.79 -6.60
CA LEU A 130 -13.10 -13.80 -6.15
C LEU A 130 -12.58 -12.40 -5.77
N ILE A 131 -13.34 -11.34 -6.06
CA ILE A 131 -12.89 -9.95 -5.83
C ILE A 131 -12.57 -9.73 -4.34
N ILE A 132 -13.53 -10.03 -3.46
CA ILE A 132 -13.37 -9.80 -2.02
C ILE A 132 -12.20 -10.61 -1.45
N PRO A 133 -12.10 -11.95 -1.64
CA PRO A 133 -10.95 -12.70 -1.14
C PRO A 133 -9.62 -12.22 -1.73
N ILE A 134 -9.52 -11.88 -3.01
CA ILE A 134 -8.29 -11.38 -3.63
C ILE A 134 -7.89 -10.05 -3.00
N VAL A 135 -8.82 -9.11 -2.82
CA VAL A 135 -8.53 -7.81 -2.22
C VAL A 135 -8.08 -7.96 -0.76
N ILE A 136 -8.72 -8.82 0.03
CA ILE A 136 -8.34 -9.06 1.44
C ILE A 136 -6.95 -9.69 1.52
N ILE A 137 -6.70 -10.75 0.75
CA ILE A 137 -5.41 -11.46 0.75
C ILE A 137 -4.29 -10.51 0.32
N THR A 138 -4.47 -9.78 -0.77
CA THR A 138 -3.46 -8.82 -1.25
C THR A 138 -3.25 -7.67 -0.27
N GLN A 139 -4.29 -7.21 0.44
CA GLN A 139 -4.15 -6.17 1.44
C GLN A 139 -3.30 -6.63 2.64
N ILE A 140 -3.56 -7.84 3.15
CA ILE A 140 -2.74 -8.44 4.21
C ILE A 140 -1.29 -8.59 3.74
N TRP A 141 -1.09 -9.06 2.51
CA TRP A 141 0.23 -9.24 1.93
C TRP A 141 1.00 -7.90 1.81
N ILE A 142 0.34 -6.83 1.35
CA ILE A 142 0.91 -5.47 1.31
C ILE A 142 1.35 -5.03 2.71
N LEU A 143 0.48 -5.16 3.73
CA LEU A 143 0.80 -4.77 5.09
C LEU A 143 2.02 -5.52 5.65
N LEU A 144 2.13 -6.83 5.39
CA LEU A 144 3.27 -7.64 5.77
C LEU A 144 4.55 -7.21 5.02
N SER A 145 4.45 -6.94 3.72
CA SER A 145 5.58 -6.49 2.90
C SER A 145 6.11 -5.14 3.40
N ILE A 146 5.20 -4.19 3.67
CA ILE A 146 5.56 -2.90 4.27
C ILE A 146 6.21 -3.09 5.65
N ALA A 147 5.65 -3.96 6.51
CA ALA A 147 6.18 -4.20 7.84
C ALA A 147 7.61 -4.74 7.80
N ILE A 148 7.93 -5.64 6.86
CA ILE A 148 9.29 -6.15 6.64
C ILE A 148 10.21 -5.01 6.21
N GLY A 149 9.78 -4.19 5.24
CA GLY A 149 10.56 -3.03 4.77
C GLY A 149 10.82 -2.03 5.89
N ILE A 150 9.81 -1.71 6.69
CA ILE A 150 9.92 -0.77 7.81
C ILE A 150 10.83 -1.30 8.91
N LYS A 151 10.76 -2.60 9.22
CA LYS A 151 11.68 -3.21 10.19
C LYS A 151 13.13 -2.96 9.83
N GLU A 152 13.53 -3.29 8.61
CA GLU A 152 14.91 -3.18 8.17
C GLU A 152 15.32 -1.70 7.99
N THR A 153 14.43 -0.85 7.48
CA THR A 153 14.70 0.58 7.25
C THR A 153 14.84 1.38 8.53
N LEU A 154 14.02 1.09 9.56
CA LEU A 154 14.09 1.73 10.88
C LEU A 154 15.01 1.00 11.85
N ASN A 155 15.58 -0.14 11.44
CA ASN A 155 16.46 -0.98 12.25
C ASN A 155 15.79 -1.45 13.56
N PHE A 156 14.51 -1.86 13.48
CA PHE A 156 13.80 -2.41 14.62
C PHE A 156 14.29 -3.82 14.97
N ARG A 157 14.39 -4.10 16.26
CA ARG A 157 14.80 -5.44 16.76
C ARG A 157 13.71 -6.48 16.53
N SER A 158 12.43 -6.10 16.65
CA SER A 158 11.30 -7.02 16.63
C SER A 158 10.45 -6.84 15.37
N ASN A 159 10.02 -7.96 14.76
CA ASN A 159 9.01 -7.98 13.70
C ASN A 159 7.66 -7.48 14.23
N PHE A 160 7.29 -7.83 15.48
CA PHE A 160 6.03 -7.40 16.08
C PHE A 160 5.93 -5.88 16.16
N LYS A 161 7.04 -5.20 16.41
CA LYS A 161 7.06 -3.75 16.47
C LYS A 161 6.75 -3.11 15.11
N SER A 162 7.37 -3.58 14.05
CA SER A 162 7.09 -3.07 12.70
C SER A 162 5.67 -3.39 12.26
N ILE A 163 5.14 -4.58 12.56
CA ILE A 163 3.74 -4.95 12.31
C ILE A 163 2.82 -4.03 13.12
N GLY A 164 3.12 -3.76 14.39
CA GLY A 164 2.36 -2.85 15.23
C GLY A 164 2.31 -1.43 14.68
N VAL A 165 3.47 -0.89 14.24
CA VAL A 165 3.53 0.45 13.61
C VAL A 165 2.66 0.52 12.36
N VAL A 166 2.77 -0.45 11.46
CA VAL A 166 1.98 -0.51 10.21
C VAL A 166 0.50 -0.70 10.53
N GLY A 167 0.17 -1.56 11.51
CA GLY A 167 -1.21 -1.78 11.95
C GLY A 167 -1.86 -0.54 12.56
N ILE A 168 -1.14 0.21 13.41
CA ILE A 168 -1.61 1.47 13.99
C ILE A 168 -1.89 2.49 12.88
N VAL A 169 -0.96 2.65 11.93
CA VAL A 169 -1.14 3.57 10.80
C VAL A 169 -2.34 3.16 9.94
N PHE A 170 -2.48 1.86 9.67
CA PHE A 170 -3.65 1.33 8.94
C PHE A 170 -4.95 1.65 9.68
N PHE A 171 -4.99 1.46 10.99
CA PHE A 171 -6.17 1.75 11.81
C PHE A 171 -6.50 3.25 11.83
N ILE A 172 -5.50 4.13 11.95
CA ILE A 172 -5.68 5.59 11.86
C ILE A 172 -6.30 5.97 10.51
N MET A 173 -5.78 5.41 9.41
CA MET A 173 -6.29 5.66 8.06
C MET A 173 -7.72 5.15 7.89
N PHE A 174 -8.01 3.98 8.44
CA PHE A 174 -9.37 3.42 8.43
C PHE A 174 -10.35 4.29 9.20
N LEU A 175 -9.99 4.77 10.40
CA LEU A 175 -10.84 5.70 11.17
C LEU A 175 -11.04 7.02 10.44
N ALA A 176 -10.00 7.57 9.83
CA ALA A 176 -10.10 8.80 9.03
C ALA A 176 -11.05 8.60 7.84
N PHE A 177 -10.95 7.46 7.15
CA PHE A 177 -11.85 7.11 6.05
C PHE A 177 -13.32 7.02 6.52
N VAL A 178 -13.59 6.28 7.60
CA VAL A 178 -14.95 6.15 8.17
C VAL A 178 -15.50 7.52 8.59
N PHE A 179 -14.67 8.35 9.22
CA PHE A 179 -15.06 9.71 9.61
C PHE A 179 -15.43 10.59 8.41
N ILE A 180 -14.61 10.56 7.36
CA ILE A 180 -14.89 11.30 6.12
C ILE A 180 -16.20 10.80 5.49
N MET A 181 -16.37 9.47 5.33
CA MET A 181 -17.60 8.90 4.76
C MET A 181 -18.85 9.27 5.54
N SER A 182 -18.78 9.30 6.88
CA SER A 182 -19.90 9.71 7.74
C SER A 182 -20.27 11.19 7.54
N LYS A 183 -19.29 12.08 7.37
CA LYS A 183 -19.54 13.52 7.16
C LYS A 183 -20.18 13.83 5.81
N PHE A 184 -19.82 13.10 4.78
CA PHE A 184 -20.41 13.26 3.45
C PHE A 184 -21.73 12.51 3.28
N LYS A 185 -22.31 11.93 4.36
CA LYS A 185 -23.56 11.13 4.33
C LYS A 185 -23.51 9.98 3.30
N LEU A 186 -22.33 9.48 2.99
CA LEU A 186 -22.12 8.35 2.09
C LEU A 186 -22.38 7.00 2.79
N ILE A 187 -22.49 7.02 4.12
CA ILE A 187 -22.96 5.90 4.92
C ILE A 187 -24.22 6.38 5.66
N PRO A 188 -25.40 5.78 5.42
CA PRO A 188 -26.58 6.08 6.21
C PRO A 188 -26.32 5.60 7.64
N VAL A 189 -26.10 6.52 8.57
CA VAL A 189 -26.11 6.26 9.99
C VAL A 189 -27.56 6.28 10.41
N SER A 190 -28.16 5.10 10.54
CA SER A 190 -29.50 4.89 11.10
C SER A 190 -29.54 5.24 12.58
#